data_92c5ccaa732df44ec6e4faf2843776de
#
_entry.id   92c5ccaa732df44ec6e4faf2843776de
#
_cell.length_a   1.000
_cell.length_b   1.000
_cell.length_c   1.000
_cell.angle_alpha   90.00
_cell.angle_beta   90.00
_cell.angle_gamma   90.00
#
_symmetry.space_group_name_H-M   'P 1'
#
loop_
_entity.id
_entity.type
_entity.pdbx_description
1 polymer ?
#
loop_
_entity_poly.entity_id
_entity_poly.type
_entity_poly.pdbx_seq_one_letter_code
_entity_poly.pdbx_strand_id
1 'polypeptide(L)'
;MDNKIKNLIQNIDNLDLRLNWDEYFITIASLVARRSSCHRLNVGCVLVKNNRIISTGYNGHLPNSIHRSIVRDNHEQLTIHAEMNSLLDCSKRSVSSEDSIAYITHFPCLNCFKSLVTAGIKKIYYLNDYKNDNIVYELCQELSIEIVKLK
;
A
#
# COMPACT_ATOMS: atom_id res chain seq x y z
N MET A 1 23.40 4.15 12.59
CA MET A 1 22.47 3.32 11.81
C MET A 1 22.53 1.90 12.35
N ASP A 2 21.37 1.30 12.58
CA ASP A 2 21.23 -0.08 13.12
C ASP A 2 21.93 -1.09 12.19
N ASN A 3 22.55 -2.14 12.77
CA ASN A 3 23.23 -3.18 12.00
C ASN A 3 22.29 -3.95 11.06
N LYS A 4 21.01 -4.11 11.45
CA LYS A 4 20.00 -4.75 10.57
C LYS A 4 19.77 -3.94 9.31
N ILE A 5 19.75 -2.59 9.43
CA ILE A 5 19.58 -1.70 8.28
C ILE A 5 20.82 -1.72 7.39
N LYS A 6 22.01 -1.74 7.98
CA LYS A 6 23.26 -1.88 7.20
C LYS A 6 23.27 -3.19 6.40
N ASN A 7 22.91 -4.31 7.04
CA ASN A 7 22.82 -5.60 6.36
C ASN A 7 21.76 -5.61 5.25
N LEU A 8 20.61 -4.96 5.46
CA LEU A 8 19.58 -4.82 4.42
C LEU A 8 20.13 -4.04 3.22
N ILE A 9 20.79 -2.92 3.44
CA ILE A 9 21.40 -2.12 2.36
C ILE A 9 22.45 -2.95 1.63
N GLN A 10 23.31 -3.65 2.35
CA GLN A 10 24.33 -4.50 1.74
C GLN A 10 23.73 -5.65 0.91
N ASN A 11 22.62 -6.23 1.36
CA ASN A 11 21.90 -7.24 0.57
C ASN A 11 21.32 -6.64 -0.73
N ILE A 12 20.84 -5.40 -0.68
CA ILE A 12 20.37 -4.70 -1.88
C ILE A 12 21.54 -4.42 -2.82
N ASP A 13 22.68 -3.95 -2.31
CA ASP A 13 23.88 -3.66 -3.12
C ASP A 13 24.44 -4.95 -3.79
N ASN A 14 24.24 -6.10 -3.15
CA ASN A 14 24.66 -7.40 -3.67
C ASN A 14 23.65 -8.05 -4.64
N LEU A 15 22.54 -7.39 -4.96
CA LEU A 15 21.61 -7.91 -5.97
C LEU A 15 22.29 -7.86 -7.35
N ASP A 16 22.64 -9.04 -7.88
CA ASP A 16 23.25 -9.18 -9.21
C ASP A 16 22.18 -9.26 -10.32
N LEU A 17 21.16 -8.40 -10.20
CA LEU A 17 20.08 -8.32 -11.18
C LEU A 17 19.43 -6.92 -11.18
N ARG A 18 18.93 -6.53 -12.34
CA ARG A 18 18.06 -5.37 -12.46
C ARG A 18 16.63 -5.78 -12.15
N LEU A 19 16.05 -5.22 -11.06
CA LEU A 19 14.65 -5.44 -10.74
C LEU A 19 13.75 -4.95 -11.88
N ASN A 20 12.70 -5.70 -12.20
CA ASN A 20 11.62 -5.18 -13.02
C ASN A 20 10.80 -4.15 -12.24
N TRP A 21 9.90 -3.44 -12.94
CA TRP A 21 9.13 -2.35 -12.30
C TRP A 21 8.21 -2.83 -11.18
N ASP A 22 7.59 -4.00 -11.32
CA ASP A 22 6.68 -4.54 -10.30
C ASP A 22 7.45 -4.98 -9.05
N GLU A 23 8.60 -5.65 -9.23
CA GLU A 23 9.52 -6.01 -8.14
C GLU A 23 10.03 -4.76 -7.41
N TYR A 24 10.41 -3.74 -8.15
CA TYR A 24 10.89 -2.49 -7.59
C TYR A 24 9.82 -1.80 -6.73
N PHE A 25 8.62 -1.61 -7.25
CA PHE A 25 7.58 -0.88 -6.53
C PHE A 25 7.01 -1.67 -5.36
N ILE A 26 6.85 -3.00 -5.46
CA ILE A 26 6.38 -3.80 -4.33
C ILE A 26 7.42 -3.89 -3.21
N THR A 27 8.70 -3.88 -3.55
CA THR A 27 9.80 -3.80 -2.56
C THR A 27 9.76 -2.46 -1.83
N ILE A 28 9.54 -1.36 -2.54
CA ILE A 28 9.36 -0.05 -1.90
C ILE A 28 8.12 -0.05 -0.99
N ALA A 29 6.98 -0.61 -1.44
CA ALA A 29 5.79 -0.72 -0.59
C ALA A 29 6.07 -1.50 0.70
N SER A 30 6.88 -2.57 0.62
CA SER A 30 7.32 -3.35 1.78
C SER A 30 8.20 -2.55 2.73
N LEU A 31 9.05 -1.69 2.21
CA LEU A 31 9.86 -0.77 3.01
C LEU A 31 8.99 0.33 3.65
N VAL A 32 8.05 0.89 2.89
CA VAL A 32 7.08 1.89 3.39
C VAL A 32 6.27 1.33 4.55
N ALA A 33 5.87 0.06 4.50
CA ALA A 33 5.16 -0.62 5.59
C ALA A 33 5.93 -0.58 6.93
N ARG A 34 7.28 -0.47 6.91
CA ARG A 34 8.10 -0.37 8.15
C ARG A 34 7.95 0.97 8.87
N ARG A 35 7.29 1.94 8.25
CA ARG A 35 6.90 3.21 8.91
C ARG A 35 5.58 3.11 9.69
N SER A 36 4.84 2.02 9.53
CA SER A 36 3.56 1.84 10.21
C SER A 36 3.70 1.93 11.74
N SER A 37 2.79 2.67 12.35
CA SER A 37 2.62 2.75 13.81
C SER A 37 1.54 1.79 14.33
N CYS A 38 0.95 0.97 13.46
CA CYS A 38 -0.05 -0.02 13.85
C CYS A 38 0.62 -1.22 14.53
N HIS A 39 0.10 -1.60 15.69
CA HIS A 39 0.65 -2.73 16.46
C HIS A 39 0.21 -4.11 15.93
N ARG A 40 -0.83 -4.16 15.08
CA ARG A 40 -1.41 -5.43 14.62
C ARG A 40 -0.84 -5.91 13.29
N LEU A 41 -0.73 -5.02 12.32
CA LEU A 41 -0.30 -5.34 10.96
C LEU A 41 0.36 -4.10 10.35
N ASN A 42 1.48 -4.29 9.66
CA ASN A 42 2.15 -3.21 8.96
C ASN A 42 1.87 -3.33 7.46
N VAL A 43 1.14 -2.38 6.94
CA VAL A 43 0.76 -2.30 5.53
C VAL A 43 1.43 -1.08 4.89
N GLY A 44 1.91 -1.25 3.67
CA GLY A 44 2.44 -0.18 2.84
C GLY A 44 1.75 -0.15 1.48
N CYS A 45 1.55 1.05 0.97
CA CYS A 45 0.99 1.32 -0.35
C CYS A 45 1.86 2.33 -1.10
N VAL A 46 2.09 2.06 -2.37
CA VAL A 46 2.81 2.96 -3.29
C VAL A 46 1.94 3.20 -4.50
N LEU A 47 1.63 4.46 -4.80
CA LEU A 47 0.91 4.85 -5.99
C LEU A 47 1.91 5.27 -7.07
N VAL A 48 1.75 4.71 -8.27
CA VAL A 48 2.69 4.87 -9.38
C VAL A 48 1.95 5.34 -10.64
N LYS A 49 2.48 6.35 -11.29
CA LYS A 49 2.00 6.84 -12.60
C LYS A 49 3.19 7.01 -13.53
N ASN A 50 3.11 6.44 -14.74
CA ASN A 50 4.19 6.50 -15.73
C ASN A 50 5.57 6.08 -15.16
N ASN A 51 5.60 4.98 -14.42
CA ASN A 51 6.78 4.47 -13.71
C ASN A 51 7.43 5.47 -12.73
N ARG A 52 6.64 6.40 -12.19
CA ARG A 52 7.07 7.34 -11.14
C ARG A 52 6.17 7.20 -9.93
N ILE A 53 6.78 7.12 -8.76
CA ILE A 53 6.05 7.15 -7.49
C ILE A 53 5.45 8.54 -7.32
N ILE A 54 4.13 8.61 -7.21
CA ILE A 54 3.41 9.85 -6.96
C ILE A 54 3.00 10.02 -5.50
N SER A 55 2.84 8.91 -4.78
CA SER A 55 2.55 8.91 -3.35
C SER A 55 2.96 7.60 -2.68
N THR A 56 3.19 7.67 -1.39
CA THR A 56 3.36 6.50 -0.52
C THR A 56 2.46 6.64 0.71
N GLY A 57 1.95 5.51 1.20
CA GLY A 57 1.15 5.47 2.40
C GLY A 57 1.45 4.23 3.24
N TYR A 58 1.35 4.35 4.53
CA TYR A 58 1.39 3.23 5.48
C TYR A 58 0.23 3.36 6.45
N ASN A 59 -0.22 2.25 7.02
CA ASN A 59 -1.28 2.32 8.01
C ASN A 59 -0.73 2.93 9.32
N GLY A 60 -1.37 3.99 9.77
CA GLY A 60 -0.84 4.76 10.90
C GLY A 60 -1.88 5.64 11.56
N HIS A 61 -1.56 6.07 12.77
CA HIS A 61 -2.36 7.00 13.54
C HIS A 61 -2.39 8.39 12.89
N LEU A 62 -3.40 9.17 13.23
CA LEU A 62 -3.48 10.56 12.82
C LEU A 62 -2.24 11.35 13.27
N PRO A 63 -1.75 12.29 12.47
CA PRO A 63 -0.66 13.18 12.90
C PRO A 63 -1.00 13.85 14.23
N ASN A 64 -0.04 13.85 15.15
CA ASN A 64 -0.14 14.43 16.49
C ASN A 64 -1.17 13.76 17.43
N SER A 65 -1.79 12.64 17.04
CA SER A 65 -2.63 11.88 17.96
C SER A 65 -1.80 10.97 18.87
N ILE A 66 -2.39 10.62 20.02
CA ILE A 66 -1.79 9.60 20.89
C ILE A 66 -1.92 8.22 20.22
N HIS A 67 -0.80 7.50 20.12
CA HIS A 67 -0.76 6.17 19.57
C HIS A 67 -1.33 5.16 20.59
N ARG A 68 -2.60 4.83 20.42
CA ARG A 68 -3.31 3.82 21.20
C ARG A 68 -4.11 2.92 20.27
N SER A 69 -4.44 1.72 20.67
CA SER A 69 -5.25 0.80 19.87
C SER A 69 -6.67 0.74 20.42
N ILE A 70 -7.65 0.89 19.55
CA ILE A 70 -9.06 0.61 19.82
C ILE A 70 -9.53 -0.35 18.74
N VAL A 71 -9.87 -1.58 19.14
CA VAL A 71 -10.33 -2.61 18.22
C VAL A 71 -11.83 -2.80 18.37
N ARG A 72 -12.56 -2.73 17.24
CA ARG A 72 -13.98 -3.09 17.14
C ARG A 72 -14.16 -4.05 15.97
N ASP A 73 -14.90 -5.12 16.18
CA ASP A 73 -15.17 -6.13 15.14
C ASP A 73 -13.90 -6.63 14.44
N ASN A 74 -12.85 -6.86 15.20
CA ASN A 74 -11.52 -7.24 14.72
C ASN A 74 -10.82 -6.22 13.81
N HIS A 75 -11.25 -4.96 13.81
CA HIS A 75 -10.61 -3.86 13.07
C HIS A 75 -10.04 -2.80 14.02
N GLU A 76 -8.81 -2.34 13.74
CA GLU A 76 -8.22 -1.18 14.39
C GLU A 76 -8.93 0.09 13.93
N GLN A 77 -9.41 0.89 14.88
CA GLN A 77 -10.24 2.07 14.59
C GLN A 77 -9.44 3.38 14.49
N LEU A 78 -8.26 3.44 15.09
CA LEU A 78 -7.52 4.71 15.23
C LEU A 78 -6.41 4.89 14.19
N THR A 79 -6.22 3.91 13.32
CA THR A 79 -5.26 4.01 12.22
C THR A 79 -5.98 4.22 10.88
N ILE A 80 -5.42 5.07 10.04
CA ILE A 80 -5.81 5.18 8.63
C ILE A 80 -5.13 4.05 7.88
N HIS A 81 -5.83 3.38 6.98
CA HIS A 81 -5.24 2.35 6.12
C HIS A 81 -4.20 2.93 5.17
N ALA A 82 -3.24 2.13 4.76
CA ALA A 82 -2.13 2.55 3.91
C ALA A 82 -2.60 3.12 2.57
N GLU A 83 -3.60 2.50 1.96
CA GLU A 83 -4.20 2.92 0.70
C GLU A 83 -4.86 4.30 0.83
N MET A 84 -5.66 4.48 1.89
CA MET A 84 -6.28 5.77 2.18
C MET A 84 -5.23 6.83 2.48
N ASN A 85 -4.19 6.50 3.22
CA ASN A 85 -3.13 7.43 3.55
C ASN A 85 -2.40 7.91 2.28
N SER A 86 -2.15 7.03 1.31
CA SER A 86 -1.55 7.42 0.03
C SER A 86 -2.47 8.30 -0.83
N LEU A 87 -3.78 8.03 -0.86
CA LEU A 87 -4.75 8.87 -1.57
C LEU A 87 -4.90 10.25 -0.93
N LEU A 88 -4.95 10.31 0.41
CA LEU A 88 -5.02 11.56 1.16
C LEU A 88 -3.74 12.42 0.99
N ASP A 89 -2.57 11.78 0.88
CA ASP A 89 -1.33 12.47 0.54
C ASP A 89 -1.39 13.08 -0.87
N CYS A 90 -1.91 12.35 -1.85
CA CYS A 90 -2.17 12.90 -3.18
C CYS A 90 -3.09 14.12 -3.10
N SER A 91 -4.21 14.01 -2.38
CA SER A 91 -5.17 15.10 -2.18
C SER A 91 -4.52 16.33 -1.54
N LYS A 92 -3.75 16.11 -0.46
CA LYS A 92 -3.07 17.20 0.27
C LYS A 92 -2.05 17.96 -0.58
N ARG A 93 -1.38 17.25 -1.50
CA ARG A 93 -0.36 17.83 -2.39
C ARG A 93 -0.89 18.24 -3.76
N SER A 94 -2.20 18.13 -4.00
CA SER A 94 -2.83 18.40 -5.30
C SER A 94 -2.22 17.59 -6.45
N VAL A 95 -1.87 16.31 -6.17
CA VAL A 95 -1.37 15.36 -7.16
C VAL A 95 -2.51 14.46 -7.60
N SER A 96 -2.76 14.38 -8.91
CA SER A 96 -3.80 13.51 -9.45
C SER A 96 -3.37 12.04 -9.39
N SER A 97 -4.22 11.21 -8.78
CA SER A 97 -4.11 9.74 -8.79
C SER A 97 -4.76 9.07 -10.01
N GLU A 98 -5.39 9.83 -10.89
CA GLU A 98 -6.03 9.33 -12.10
C GLU A 98 -5.03 8.54 -12.97
N ASP A 99 -5.45 7.38 -13.48
CA ASP A 99 -4.66 6.44 -14.27
C ASP A 99 -3.43 5.85 -13.58
N SER A 100 -3.37 5.89 -12.25
CA SER A 100 -2.27 5.31 -11.48
C SER A 100 -2.44 3.82 -11.24
N ILE A 101 -1.37 3.19 -10.80
CA ILE A 101 -1.28 1.79 -10.35
C ILE A 101 -0.97 1.81 -8.85
N ALA A 102 -1.64 0.96 -8.08
CA ALA A 102 -1.35 0.78 -6.67
C ALA A 102 -0.55 -0.52 -6.42
N TYR A 103 0.54 -0.42 -5.68
CA TYR A 103 1.32 -1.56 -5.16
C TYR A 103 1.13 -1.61 -3.65
N ILE A 104 0.55 -2.69 -3.15
CA ILE A 104 0.14 -2.82 -1.76
C ILE A 104 0.72 -4.10 -1.16
N THR A 105 1.24 -4.05 0.05
CA THR A 105 1.80 -5.24 0.70
C THR A 105 0.77 -6.32 1.01
N HIS A 106 -0.51 -5.97 1.14
CA HIS A 106 -1.60 -6.89 1.48
C HIS A 106 -2.82 -6.63 0.60
N PHE A 107 -3.65 -7.68 0.42
CA PHE A 107 -4.92 -7.54 -0.30
C PHE A 107 -5.78 -6.41 0.31
N PRO A 108 -6.31 -5.47 -0.48
CA PRO A 108 -7.05 -4.32 0.03
C PRO A 108 -8.42 -4.75 0.59
N CYS A 109 -8.85 -4.16 1.69
CA CYS A 109 -10.22 -4.32 2.14
C CYS A 109 -11.20 -3.64 1.15
N LEU A 110 -12.48 -4.05 1.21
CA LEU A 110 -13.51 -3.53 0.29
C LEU A 110 -13.59 -1.99 0.29
N ASN A 111 -13.47 -1.35 1.45
CA ASN A 111 -13.53 0.12 1.52
C ASN A 111 -12.32 0.79 0.86
N CYS A 112 -11.13 0.26 1.07
CA CYS A 112 -9.93 0.76 0.39
C CYS A 112 -10.00 0.51 -1.12
N PHE A 113 -10.45 -0.66 -1.55
CA PHE A 113 -10.65 -0.97 -2.96
C PHE A 113 -11.59 0.05 -3.64
N LYS A 114 -12.78 0.28 -3.07
CA LYS A 114 -13.72 1.29 -3.58
C LYS A 114 -13.08 2.68 -3.70
N SER A 115 -12.32 3.09 -2.68
CA SER A 115 -11.66 4.38 -2.67
C SER A 115 -10.57 4.49 -3.73
N LEU A 116 -9.74 3.46 -3.90
CA LEU A 116 -8.71 3.40 -4.94
C LEU A 116 -9.33 3.53 -6.34
N VAL A 117 -10.34 2.72 -6.64
CA VAL A 117 -10.99 2.73 -7.94
C VAL A 117 -11.68 4.07 -8.22
N THR A 118 -12.40 4.62 -7.22
CA THR A 118 -13.04 5.94 -7.35
C THR A 118 -12.03 7.07 -7.56
N ALA A 119 -10.82 6.92 -7.02
CA ALA A 119 -9.72 7.87 -7.21
C ALA A 119 -8.94 7.67 -8.54
N GLY A 120 -9.41 6.80 -9.42
CA GLY A 120 -8.85 6.57 -10.75
C GLY A 120 -7.71 5.55 -10.82
N ILE A 121 -7.53 4.71 -9.78
CA ILE A 121 -6.57 3.60 -9.84
C ILE A 121 -7.11 2.55 -10.81
N LYS A 122 -6.32 2.22 -11.83
CA LYS A 122 -6.72 1.30 -12.90
C LYS A 122 -6.21 -0.12 -12.72
N LYS A 123 -5.22 -0.33 -11.87
CA LYS A 123 -4.62 -1.64 -11.60
C LYS A 123 -4.07 -1.69 -10.18
N ILE A 124 -4.22 -2.84 -9.55
CA ILE A 124 -3.75 -3.08 -8.19
C ILE A 124 -2.86 -4.31 -8.18
N TYR A 125 -1.65 -4.16 -7.67
CA TYR A 125 -0.76 -5.27 -7.32
C TYR A 125 -0.69 -5.44 -5.82
N TYR A 126 -0.70 -6.68 -5.34
CA TYR A 126 -0.52 -6.98 -3.93
C TYR A 126 0.41 -8.18 -3.70
N LEU A 127 1.00 -8.26 -2.50
CA LEU A 127 1.98 -9.28 -2.15
C LEU A 127 1.36 -10.41 -1.33
N ASN A 128 0.64 -10.09 -0.26
CA ASN A 128 0.12 -11.05 0.71
C ASN A 128 -1.41 -11.10 0.70
N ASP A 129 -1.98 -12.30 0.75
CA ASP A 129 -3.41 -12.47 1.01
C ASP A 129 -3.73 -11.99 2.43
N TYR A 130 -4.85 -11.31 2.56
CA TYR A 130 -5.33 -10.83 3.85
C TYR A 130 -6.85 -10.64 3.82
N LYS A 131 -7.60 -11.63 4.36
CA LYS A 131 -9.07 -11.61 4.39
C LYS A 131 -9.66 -11.20 3.03
N ASN A 132 -9.18 -11.85 1.96
CA ASN A 132 -9.60 -11.53 0.59
C ASN A 132 -11.12 -11.63 0.47
N ASP A 133 -11.74 -10.52 0.11
CA ASP A 133 -13.19 -10.40 0.00
C ASP A 133 -13.64 -10.71 -1.44
N ASN A 134 -14.57 -11.64 -1.61
CA ASN A 134 -15.11 -12.02 -2.91
C ASN A 134 -15.78 -10.85 -3.63
N ILE A 135 -16.38 -9.90 -2.90
CA ILE A 135 -16.99 -8.70 -3.48
C ILE A 135 -15.95 -7.87 -4.23
N VAL A 136 -14.71 -7.81 -3.75
CA VAL A 136 -13.63 -7.12 -4.47
C VAL A 136 -13.39 -7.76 -5.84
N TYR A 137 -13.35 -9.10 -5.91
CA TYR A 137 -13.18 -9.80 -7.19
C TYR A 137 -14.35 -9.60 -8.14
N GLU A 138 -15.59 -9.61 -7.63
CA GLU A 138 -16.79 -9.34 -8.42
C GLU A 138 -16.74 -7.92 -9.01
N LEU A 139 -16.44 -6.92 -8.20
CA LEU A 139 -16.30 -5.55 -8.65
C LEU A 139 -15.12 -5.35 -9.64
N CYS A 140 -14.01 -6.09 -9.48
CA CYS A 140 -12.94 -6.09 -10.45
C CYS A 140 -13.43 -6.52 -11.85
N GLN A 141 -14.27 -7.57 -11.91
CA GLN A 141 -14.84 -8.04 -13.17
C GLN A 141 -15.81 -7.03 -13.77
N GLU A 142 -16.72 -6.47 -12.95
CA GLU A 142 -17.71 -5.48 -13.40
C GLU A 142 -17.06 -4.20 -13.95
N LEU A 143 -16.00 -3.74 -13.29
CA LEU A 143 -15.35 -2.46 -13.59
C LEU A 143 -14.11 -2.60 -14.50
N SER A 144 -13.77 -3.83 -14.91
CA SER A 144 -12.56 -4.13 -15.68
C SER A 144 -11.27 -3.61 -14.99
N ILE A 145 -11.24 -3.70 -13.65
CA ILE A 145 -10.06 -3.38 -12.84
C ILE A 145 -9.24 -4.65 -12.66
N GLU A 146 -7.96 -4.55 -12.92
CA GLU A 146 -7.03 -5.66 -12.74
C GLU A 146 -6.47 -5.68 -11.32
N ILE A 147 -6.65 -6.80 -10.60
CA ILE A 147 -6.02 -7.04 -9.30
C ILE A 147 -5.13 -8.29 -9.40
N VAL A 148 -3.84 -8.14 -9.10
CA VAL A 148 -2.82 -9.17 -9.35
C VAL A 148 -2.00 -9.42 -8.10
N LYS A 149 -1.91 -10.68 -7.69
CA LYS A 149 -0.97 -11.11 -6.65
C LYS A 149 0.42 -11.30 -7.27
N LEU A 150 1.40 -10.59 -6.74
CA LEU A 150 2.81 -10.81 -7.08
C LEU A 150 3.34 -12.04 -6.32
N LYS A 151 4.18 -12.83 -6.98
CA LYS A 151 4.77 -14.07 -6.44
C LYS A 151 6.21 -13.82 -6.02
#